data_886627c9c8602e78e293ec6c85150cd4
#
_entry.id   886627c9c8602e78e293ec6c85150cd4
#
_cell.length_a   1.000
_cell.length_b   1.000
_cell.length_c   1.000
_cell.angle_alpha   90.00
_cell.angle_beta   90.00
_cell.angle_gamma   90.00
#
_symmetry.space_group_name_H-M   'P 1'
#
loop_
_entity.id
_entity.type
_entity.pdbx_description
1 polymer ?
#
loop_
_entity_poly.entity_id
_entity_poly.type
_entity_poly.pdbx_seq_one_letter_code
_entity_poly.pdbx_strand_id
1 'polypeptide(L)'
;MAHFIYGVAENTGKGFFTAEDRRKFFLRGYPANVWMVGNNVDGAMWLAEKGAREQTKAEAQALIDAEVQAAQAAWDAMSDEEKALPTQQARPEDVILP
;
A
#
# COMPACT_ATOMS: atom_id res chain seq x y z
N MET A 1 -2.32 8.88 -21.58
CA MET A 1 -1.53 8.66 -20.34
C MET A 1 -2.37 7.91 -19.32
N ALA A 2 -1.77 6.92 -18.69
CA ALA A 2 -2.45 6.22 -17.62
C ALA A 2 -2.61 7.14 -16.41
N HIS A 3 -3.84 7.28 -15.96
CA HIS A 3 -4.15 7.95 -14.70
C HIS A 3 -4.29 6.89 -13.63
N PHE A 4 -3.49 6.98 -12.60
CA PHE A 4 -3.63 6.10 -11.46
C PHE A 4 -4.44 6.80 -10.37
N ILE A 5 -5.35 6.03 -9.76
CA ILE A 5 -6.11 6.49 -8.60
C ILE A 5 -5.54 5.75 -7.39
N TYR A 6 -5.40 6.46 -6.28
CA TYR A 6 -4.90 5.90 -5.04
C TYR A 6 -6.01 5.92 -3.99
N GLY A 7 -6.13 4.86 -3.23
CA GLY A 7 -7.11 4.76 -2.17
C GLY A 7 -6.52 4.13 -0.92
N VAL A 8 -7.04 4.51 0.24
CA VAL A 8 -6.69 3.89 1.51
C VAL A 8 -7.82 2.98 1.96
N ALA A 9 -7.49 1.70 2.13
CA ALA A 9 -8.43 0.69 2.58
C ALA A 9 -8.12 0.33 4.04
N GLU A 10 -8.78 0.96 4.97
CA GLU A 10 -8.58 0.69 6.41
C GLU A 10 -9.13 -0.67 6.83
N ASN A 11 -10.12 -1.15 6.11
CA ASN A 11 -10.73 -2.46 6.38
C ASN A 11 -10.62 -3.33 5.14
N THR A 12 -9.66 -4.24 5.16
CA THR A 12 -9.42 -5.20 4.08
C THR A 12 -10.13 -6.52 4.34
N GLY A 13 -11.33 -6.48 4.91
CA GLY A 13 -12.11 -7.66 5.21
C GLY A 13 -12.27 -8.59 4.01
N LYS A 14 -12.71 -9.81 4.29
CA LYS A 14 -12.88 -10.86 3.26
C LYS A 14 -13.75 -10.35 2.11
N GLY A 15 -13.26 -10.47 0.90
CA GLY A 15 -13.95 -10.01 -0.31
C GLY A 15 -13.64 -8.58 -0.71
N PHE A 16 -12.89 -7.84 0.09
CA PHE A 16 -12.50 -6.47 -0.26
C PHE A 16 -11.57 -6.45 -1.47
N PHE A 17 -10.58 -7.32 -1.48
CA PHE A 17 -9.64 -7.48 -2.59
C PHE A 17 -9.65 -8.91 -3.08
N THR A 18 -10.54 -9.22 -4.01
CA THR A 18 -10.58 -10.53 -4.64
C THR A 18 -9.54 -10.61 -5.75
N ALA A 19 -9.19 -11.84 -6.16
CA ALA A 19 -8.30 -12.03 -7.31
C ALA A 19 -8.90 -11.45 -8.59
N GLU A 20 -10.22 -11.50 -8.72
CA GLU A 20 -10.94 -10.91 -9.85
C GLU A 20 -10.83 -9.39 -9.83
N ASP A 21 -11.01 -8.75 -8.67
CA ASP A 21 -10.86 -7.31 -8.51
C ASP A 21 -9.44 -6.86 -8.90
N ARG A 22 -8.43 -7.59 -8.44
CA ARG A 22 -7.04 -7.29 -8.77
C ARG A 22 -6.79 -7.29 -10.28
N ARG A 23 -7.37 -8.23 -10.99
CA ARG A 23 -7.24 -8.31 -12.45
C ARG A 23 -8.04 -7.22 -13.15
N LYS A 24 -9.29 -7.02 -12.75
CA LYS A 24 -10.21 -6.09 -13.40
C LYS A 24 -9.76 -4.63 -13.25
N PHE A 25 -9.32 -4.27 -12.06
CA PHE A 25 -8.95 -2.89 -11.75
C PHE A 25 -7.44 -2.65 -11.74
N PHE A 26 -6.65 -3.69 -12.04
CA PHE A 26 -5.18 -3.63 -12.01
C PHE A 26 -4.65 -3.11 -10.68
N LEU A 27 -5.16 -3.68 -9.58
CA LEU A 27 -4.83 -3.26 -8.23
C LEU A 27 -3.41 -3.65 -7.84
N ARG A 28 -2.71 -2.72 -7.24
CA ARG A 28 -1.40 -2.96 -6.66
C ARG A 28 -1.37 -2.41 -5.24
N GLY A 29 -0.95 -3.25 -4.29
CA GLY A 29 -0.87 -2.88 -2.87
C GLY A 29 0.46 -2.24 -2.50
N TYR A 30 0.40 -1.33 -1.54
CA TYR A 30 1.55 -0.62 -0.99
C TYR A 30 1.44 -0.59 0.54
N PRO A 31 2.51 -0.22 1.26
CA PRO A 31 2.42 -0.03 2.71
C PRO A 31 1.33 0.97 3.11
N ALA A 32 0.94 0.96 4.37
CA ALA A 32 -0.10 1.84 4.94
C ALA A 32 -1.49 1.63 4.34
N ASN A 33 -1.79 0.42 3.88
CA ASN A 33 -3.07 0.07 3.25
C ASN A 33 -3.39 0.95 2.03
N VAL A 34 -2.38 1.47 1.36
CA VAL A 34 -2.53 2.23 0.12
C VAL A 34 -2.63 1.26 -1.06
N TRP A 35 -3.59 1.51 -1.93
CA TRP A 35 -3.78 0.74 -3.15
C TRP A 35 -3.80 1.65 -4.36
N MET A 36 -3.11 1.23 -5.40
CA MET A 36 -3.13 1.90 -6.70
C MET A 36 -4.13 1.17 -7.60
N VAL A 37 -4.99 1.94 -8.24
CA VAL A 37 -5.97 1.43 -9.20
C VAL A 37 -5.55 1.86 -10.60
N GLY A 38 -5.21 0.90 -11.45
CA GLY A 38 -4.76 1.17 -12.81
C GLY A 38 -5.90 1.45 -13.79
N ASN A 39 -7.10 0.90 -13.53
CA ASN A 39 -8.29 1.20 -14.32
C ASN A 39 -9.09 2.30 -13.65
N ASN A 40 -8.88 3.54 -14.07
CA ASN A 40 -9.53 4.70 -13.47
C ASN A 40 -10.96 4.96 -13.96
N VAL A 41 -11.43 4.25 -14.99
CA VAL A 41 -12.79 4.42 -15.52
C VAL A 41 -13.83 4.03 -14.46
N ASP A 42 -13.63 2.85 -13.86
CA ASP A 42 -14.55 2.32 -12.84
C ASP A 42 -13.89 2.32 -11.44
N GLY A 43 -12.63 2.71 -11.36
CA GLY A 43 -11.85 2.58 -10.13
C GLY A 43 -12.36 3.44 -8.98
N ALA A 44 -12.76 4.67 -9.25
CA ALA A 44 -13.30 5.56 -8.23
C ALA A 44 -14.62 5.01 -7.66
N MET A 45 -15.47 4.45 -8.52
CA MET A 45 -16.72 3.81 -8.10
C MET A 45 -16.44 2.58 -7.24
N TRP A 46 -15.47 1.78 -7.65
CA TRP A 46 -15.07 0.58 -6.90
C TRP A 46 -14.54 0.94 -5.52
N LEU A 47 -13.67 1.95 -5.41
CA LEU A 47 -13.17 2.42 -4.13
C LEU A 47 -14.30 2.88 -3.21
N ALA A 48 -15.24 3.66 -3.75
CA ALA A 48 -16.39 4.13 -2.98
C ALA A 48 -17.28 2.97 -2.52
N GLU A 49 -17.54 2.01 -3.40
CA GLU A 49 -18.33 0.82 -3.08
C GLU A 49 -17.69 -0.02 -1.97
N LYS A 50 -16.37 -0.13 -1.99
CA LYS A 50 -15.62 -0.88 -0.98
C LYS A 50 -15.34 -0.08 0.29
N GLY A 51 -15.76 1.18 0.35
CA GLY A 51 -15.55 2.02 1.53
C GLY A 51 -14.13 2.53 1.69
N ALA A 52 -13.33 2.48 0.64
CA ALA A 52 -11.99 3.04 0.65
C ALA A 52 -12.04 4.55 0.40
N ARG A 53 -11.12 5.28 1.02
CA ARG A 53 -11.00 6.72 0.81
C ARG A 53 -10.03 6.99 -0.32
N GLU A 54 -10.46 7.75 -1.32
CA GLU A 54 -9.57 8.21 -2.37
C GLU A 54 -8.60 9.25 -1.84
N GLN A 55 -7.34 9.13 -2.23
CA GLN A 55 -6.26 10.03 -1.81
C GLN A 55 -5.56 10.60 -3.04
N THR A 56 -4.97 11.78 -2.89
CA THR A 56 -4.03 12.27 -3.89
C THR A 56 -2.75 11.45 -3.84
N LYS A 57 -1.96 11.47 -4.90
CA LYS A 57 -0.66 10.80 -4.92
C LYS A 57 0.23 11.29 -3.77
N ALA A 58 0.24 12.60 -3.51
CA ALA A 58 1.05 13.18 -2.42
C ALA A 58 0.59 12.69 -1.05
N GLU A 59 -0.72 12.62 -0.81
CA GLU A 59 -1.27 12.11 0.44
C GLU A 59 -0.94 10.63 0.63
N ALA A 60 -1.12 9.83 -0.41
CA ALA A 60 -0.80 8.40 -0.39
C ALA A 60 0.69 8.18 -0.13
N GLN A 61 1.55 8.93 -0.80
CA GLN A 61 3.01 8.84 -0.60
C GLN A 61 3.40 9.21 0.84
N ALA A 62 2.78 10.23 1.42
CA ALA A 62 3.05 10.62 2.80
C ALA A 62 2.70 9.51 3.80
N LEU A 63 1.60 8.83 3.59
CA LEU A 63 1.19 7.69 4.43
C LEU A 63 2.19 6.53 4.32
N ILE A 64 2.61 6.21 3.10
CA ILE A 64 3.62 5.18 2.85
C ILE A 64 4.93 5.54 3.53
N ASP A 65 5.39 6.77 3.37
CA ASP A 65 6.66 7.23 3.96
C ASP A 65 6.64 7.13 5.47
N ALA A 66 5.54 7.50 6.12
CA ALA A 66 5.41 7.42 7.57
C ALA A 66 5.53 5.97 8.05
N GLU A 67 4.88 5.02 7.38
CA GLU A 67 4.96 3.61 7.76
C GLU A 67 6.33 3.01 7.49
N VAL A 68 6.90 3.31 6.33
CA VAL A 68 8.24 2.81 5.95
C VAL A 68 9.30 3.35 6.90
N GLN A 69 9.26 4.64 7.23
CA GLN A 69 10.21 5.25 8.18
C GLN A 69 10.10 4.63 9.56
N ALA A 70 8.88 4.35 10.04
CA ALA A 70 8.68 3.68 11.31
C ALA A 70 9.26 2.26 11.30
N ALA A 71 9.06 1.52 10.22
CA ALA A 71 9.61 0.18 10.06
C ALA A 71 11.14 0.21 9.97
N GLN A 72 11.72 1.17 9.26
CA GLN A 72 13.16 1.35 9.17
C GLN A 72 13.76 1.68 10.54
N ALA A 73 13.12 2.57 11.31
CA ALA A 73 13.57 2.93 12.64
C ALA A 73 13.52 1.70 13.59
N ALA A 74 12.47 0.91 13.51
CA ALA A 74 12.36 -0.32 14.29
C ALA A 74 13.46 -1.30 13.94
N TRP A 75 13.77 -1.49 12.67
CA TRP A 75 14.85 -2.36 12.21
C TRP A 75 16.21 -1.83 12.68
N ASP A 76 16.46 -0.52 12.54
CA ASP A 76 17.72 0.11 12.95
C ASP A 76 17.96 -0.02 14.46
N ALA A 77 16.89 -0.08 15.26
CA ALA A 77 16.95 -0.25 16.70
C ALA A 77 17.23 -1.70 17.15
N MET A 78 17.15 -2.67 16.24
CA MET A 78 17.44 -4.07 16.56
C MET A 78 18.92 -4.28 16.83
N SER A 79 19.23 -5.27 17.70
CA SER A 79 20.60 -5.73 17.92
C SER A 79 21.12 -6.47 16.68
N ASP A 80 22.43 -6.63 16.57
CA ASP A 80 23.05 -7.40 15.49
C ASP A 80 22.56 -8.86 15.50
N GLU A 81 22.34 -9.42 16.69
CA GLU A 81 21.80 -10.77 16.83
C GLU A 81 20.39 -10.89 16.25
N GLU A 82 19.53 -9.92 16.55
CA GLU A 82 18.17 -9.89 16.02
C GLU A 82 18.16 -9.74 14.50
N LYS A 83 19.01 -8.85 13.96
CA LYS A 83 19.13 -8.65 12.51
C LYS A 83 19.63 -9.89 11.78
N ALA A 84 20.39 -10.73 12.45
CA ALA A 84 20.98 -11.94 11.87
C ALA A 84 20.04 -13.16 11.93
N LEU A 85 18.89 -13.07 12.58
CA LEU A 85 17.94 -14.18 12.66
C LEU A 85 17.44 -14.59 11.27
N PRO A 86 17.35 -15.92 10.98
CA PRO A 86 16.89 -16.38 9.66
C PRO A 86 15.48 -15.94 9.30
N THR A 87 14.64 -15.65 10.30
CA THR A 87 13.26 -15.18 10.10
C THR A 87 13.16 -13.68 9.90
N GLN A 88 14.27 -12.96 10.10
CA GLN A 88 14.27 -11.50 10.00
C GLN A 88 14.43 -11.07 8.56
N GLN A 89 13.55 -10.16 8.13
CA GLN A 89 13.63 -9.59 6.81
C GLN A 89 14.72 -8.52 6.75
N ALA A 90 15.17 -8.18 5.55
CA ALA A 90 16.10 -7.07 5.35
C ALA A 90 15.47 -5.74 5.77
N ARG A 91 16.31 -4.73 5.98
CA ARG A 91 15.83 -3.37 6.27
C ARG A 91 14.83 -2.94 5.19
N PRO A 92 13.65 -2.44 5.58
CA PRO A 92 12.67 -1.96 4.60
C PRO A 92 13.26 -0.86 3.71
N GLU A 93 12.99 -0.97 2.42
CA GLU A 93 13.42 0.02 1.43
C GLU A 93 12.37 1.11 1.28
N ASP A 94 12.80 2.28 0.82
CA ASP A 94 11.88 3.35 0.50
C ASP A 94 10.96 2.92 -0.64
N VAL A 95 9.70 3.31 -0.56
CA VAL A 95 8.67 2.99 -1.55
C VAL A 95 8.21 4.28 -2.19
N ILE A 96 8.36 4.38 -3.51
CA ILE A 96 7.96 5.57 -4.27
C ILE A 96 6.84 5.17 -5.23
N LEU A 97 5.73 5.90 -5.16
CA LEU A 97 4.60 5.68 -6.08
C LEU A 97 4.96 6.13 -7.50
N PRO A 98 4.50 5.38 -8.51
CA PRO A 98 4.74 5.73 -9.92
C PRO A 98 4.01 7.01 -10.36
#